data_6caff77763eacdb7ff56f75739d291eb
#
_entry.id   6caff77763eacdb7ff56f75739d291eb
#
_cell.length_a   1.000
_cell.length_b   1.000
_cell.length_c   1.000
_cell.angle_alpha   90.00
_cell.angle_beta   90.00
_cell.angle_gamma   90.00
#
_symmetry.space_group_name_H-M   'P 1'
#
loop_
_entity.id
_entity.type
_entity.pdbx_description
1 polymer ?
#
loop_
_entity_poly.entity_id
_entity_poly.type
_entity_poly.pdbx_seq_one_letter_code
_entity_poly.pdbx_strand_id
1 'polypeptide(L)'
;MIDDIQENISHIIRGEDHISNTAYHIQIFEAFGSTIPEFAHHPFLTDDQGKGFSKRLGSLSIDSFKSEGFENIALLNYLLFIGSSKNIEPIKNLKEIIDKFEIKSISNSSAKFSKESLIS
;
A
#
# COMPACT_ATOMS: atom_id res chain seq x y z
N MET A 1 9.99 -4.26 -15.08
CA MET A 1 10.92 -3.24 -15.67
C MET A 1 10.79 -3.13 -17.19
N ILE A 2 11.02 -4.19 -17.96
CA ILE A 2 10.83 -4.12 -19.43
C ILE A 2 9.38 -3.79 -19.74
N ASP A 3 8.45 -4.45 -19.08
CA ASP A 3 7.00 -4.18 -19.22
C ASP A 3 6.66 -2.74 -18.79
N ASP A 4 7.28 -2.23 -17.72
CA ASP A 4 7.07 -0.84 -17.27
C ASP A 4 7.51 0.17 -18.33
N ILE A 5 8.61 -0.13 -19.05
CA ILE A 5 9.09 0.69 -20.18
C ILE A 5 8.10 0.62 -21.34
N GLN A 6 7.67 -0.57 -21.71
CA GLN A 6 6.75 -0.80 -22.84
C GLN A 6 5.37 -0.17 -22.60
N GLU A 7 4.88 -0.26 -21.38
CA GLU A 7 3.57 0.27 -20.95
C GLU A 7 3.64 1.77 -20.54
N ASN A 8 4.82 2.40 -20.65
CA ASN A 8 5.03 3.80 -20.27
C ASN A 8 4.53 4.12 -18.85
N ILE A 9 4.88 3.26 -17.89
CA ILE A 9 4.49 3.43 -16.48
C ILE A 9 5.13 4.71 -15.93
N SER A 10 4.31 5.62 -15.43
CA SER A 10 4.74 6.92 -14.89
C SER A 10 5.11 6.89 -13.43
N HIS A 11 4.50 6.01 -12.63
CA HIS A 11 4.72 5.90 -11.18
C HIS A 11 4.83 4.44 -10.76
N ILE A 12 5.82 4.14 -9.91
CA ILE A 12 6.02 2.82 -9.30
C ILE A 12 5.91 2.97 -7.80
N ILE A 13 4.80 2.48 -7.22
CA ILE A 13 4.52 2.52 -5.78
C ILE A 13 4.61 1.09 -5.24
N ARG A 14 5.51 0.84 -4.28
CA ARG A 14 5.80 -0.51 -3.78
C ARG A 14 6.29 -0.51 -2.33
N GLY A 15 6.48 -1.67 -1.75
CA GLY A 15 6.99 -1.82 -0.38
C GLY A 15 8.42 -1.27 -0.19
N GLU A 16 8.72 -0.81 1.01
CA GLU A 16 10.03 -0.26 1.39
C GLU A 16 11.19 -1.27 1.30
N ASP A 17 10.90 -2.58 1.28
CA ASP A 17 11.89 -3.65 1.03
C ASP A 17 12.57 -3.53 -0.34
N HIS A 18 11.96 -2.79 -1.26
CA HIS A 18 12.49 -2.54 -2.59
C HIS A 18 13.28 -1.23 -2.73
N ILE A 19 13.49 -0.47 -1.66
CA ILE A 19 14.24 0.80 -1.71
C ILE A 19 15.64 0.60 -2.33
N SER A 20 16.39 -0.39 -1.86
CA SER A 20 17.74 -0.69 -2.38
C SER A 20 17.72 -1.07 -3.86
N ASN A 21 16.64 -1.72 -4.32
CA ASN A 21 16.50 -2.15 -5.70
C ASN A 21 16.22 -0.97 -6.64
N THR A 22 15.71 0.15 -6.10
CA THR A 22 15.33 1.32 -6.91
C THR A 22 16.54 1.91 -7.64
N ALA A 23 17.71 1.95 -6.99
CA ALA A 23 18.93 2.43 -7.62
C ALA A 23 19.32 1.61 -8.85
N TYR A 24 19.20 0.27 -8.76
CA TYR A 24 19.47 -0.62 -9.90
C TYR A 24 18.41 -0.45 -11.01
N HIS A 25 17.17 -0.27 -10.63
CA HIS A 25 16.08 -0.06 -11.58
C HIS A 25 16.28 1.25 -12.37
N ILE A 26 16.67 2.33 -11.72
CA ILE A 26 16.98 3.61 -12.38
C ILE A 26 18.08 3.42 -13.42
N GLN A 27 19.20 2.76 -13.05
CA GLN A 27 20.29 2.48 -13.97
C GLN A 27 19.84 1.67 -15.21
N ILE A 28 18.90 0.75 -15.02
CA ILE A 28 18.37 -0.03 -16.14
C ILE A 28 17.50 0.84 -17.05
N PHE A 29 16.61 1.70 -16.48
CA PHE A 29 15.83 2.65 -17.29
C PHE A 29 16.74 3.57 -18.11
N GLU A 30 17.82 4.09 -17.49
CA GLU A 30 18.84 4.89 -18.16
C GLU A 30 19.55 4.13 -19.30
N ALA A 31 19.94 2.88 -19.05
CA ALA A 31 20.61 2.03 -20.05
C ALA A 31 19.72 1.75 -21.26
N PHE A 32 18.40 1.71 -21.09
CA PHE A 32 17.43 1.59 -22.17
C PHE A 32 17.05 2.92 -22.82
N GLY A 33 17.59 4.05 -22.32
CA GLY A 33 17.25 5.38 -22.82
C GLY A 33 15.78 5.75 -22.58
N SER A 34 15.14 5.14 -21.57
CA SER A 34 13.73 5.34 -21.26
C SER A 34 13.54 6.43 -20.22
N THR A 35 12.34 7.01 -20.19
CA THR A 35 11.93 7.91 -19.10
C THR A 35 11.90 7.15 -17.78
N ILE A 36 12.56 7.71 -16.76
CA ILE A 36 12.56 7.14 -15.42
C ILE A 36 11.21 7.47 -14.75
N PRO A 37 10.46 6.47 -14.26
CA PRO A 37 9.22 6.72 -13.52
C PRO A 37 9.49 7.33 -12.14
N GLU A 38 8.48 7.99 -11.59
CA GLU A 38 8.49 8.41 -10.19
C GLU A 38 8.38 7.17 -9.27
N PHE A 39 9.25 7.10 -8.25
CA PHE A 39 9.23 6.01 -7.28
C PHE A 39 8.68 6.46 -5.94
N ALA A 40 7.76 5.68 -5.38
CA ALA A 40 7.31 5.83 -4.01
C ALA A 40 7.38 4.49 -3.27
N HIS A 41 7.75 4.53 -1.99
CA HIS A 41 7.85 3.36 -1.15
C HIS A 41 6.95 3.52 0.07
N HIS A 42 6.03 2.57 0.26
CA HIS A 42 5.18 2.55 1.43
C HIS A 42 5.78 1.64 2.51
N PRO A 43 5.56 1.95 3.79
CA PRO A 43 6.02 1.11 4.89
C PRO A 43 5.28 -0.22 4.93
N PHE A 44 5.83 -1.18 5.69
CA PHE A 44 5.17 -2.44 5.93
C PHE A 44 3.96 -2.28 6.86
N LEU A 45 2.98 -3.15 6.66
CA LEU A 45 1.96 -3.43 7.65
C LEU A 45 2.52 -4.46 8.64
N THR A 46 2.29 -4.23 9.92
CA THR A 46 2.66 -5.15 11.00
C THR A 46 1.43 -5.57 11.79
N ASP A 47 1.52 -6.68 12.49
CA ASP A 47 0.53 -7.08 13.48
C ASP A 47 0.63 -6.23 14.75
N ASP A 48 -0.23 -6.50 15.73
CA ASP A 48 -0.26 -5.79 17.01
C ASP A 48 1.05 -5.93 17.81
N GLN A 49 1.83 -6.98 17.53
CA GLN A 49 3.13 -7.22 18.16
C GLN A 49 4.28 -6.54 17.39
N GLY A 50 3.98 -5.83 16.29
CA GLY A 50 4.98 -5.20 15.45
C GLY A 50 5.69 -6.17 14.50
N LYS A 51 5.17 -7.38 14.34
CA LYS A 51 5.73 -8.39 13.44
C LYS A 51 5.10 -8.27 12.06
N GLY A 52 5.94 -8.26 11.02
CA GLY A 52 5.44 -8.18 9.64
C GLY A 52 4.57 -9.39 9.27
N PHE A 53 3.55 -9.14 8.46
CA PHE A 53 2.70 -10.21 7.95
C PHE A 53 3.51 -11.16 7.09
N SER A 54 3.61 -12.41 7.51
CA SER A 54 4.19 -13.48 6.70
C SER A 54 3.09 -14.30 6.04
N LYS A 55 3.38 -14.84 4.85
CA LYS A 55 2.47 -15.75 4.12
C LYS A 55 2.01 -16.96 4.94
N ARG A 56 2.63 -17.22 6.09
CA ARG A 56 2.30 -18.34 7.00
C ARG A 56 1.14 -18.04 7.96
N LEU A 57 0.76 -16.78 8.11
CA LEU A 57 -0.40 -16.37 8.91
C LEU A 57 -1.63 -16.24 8.00
N GLY A 58 -2.08 -17.34 7.43
CA GLY A 58 -3.19 -17.44 6.47
C GLY A 58 -4.54 -16.79 6.85
N SER A 59 -4.57 -16.06 7.98
CA SER A 59 -5.76 -15.41 8.54
C SER A 59 -5.99 -13.97 8.08
N LEU A 60 -5.09 -13.37 7.28
CA LEU A 60 -5.20 -11.96 6.86
C LEU A 60 -5.03 -11.80 5.34
N SER A 61 -5.62 -12.70 4.58
CA SER A 61 -5.76 -12.53 3.14
C SER A 61 -7.04 -11.76 2.81
N ILE A 62 -7.08 -11.12 1.65
CA ILE A 62 -8.33 -10.49 1.16
C ILE A 62 -9.47 -11.51 1.11
N ASP A 63 -9.18 -12.76 0.73
CA ASP A 63 -10.18 -13.83 0.71
C ASP A 63 -10.73 -14.17 2.10
N SER A 64 -9.89 -14.09 3.17
CA SER A 64 -10.38 -14.29 4.53
C SER A 64 -11.35 -13.18 4.96
N PHE A 65 -11.03 -11.92 4.68
CA PHE A 65 -11.95 -10.80 4.96
C PHE A 65 -13.27 -10.95 4.21
N LYS A 66 -13.20 -11.33 2.94
CA LYS A 66 -14.39 -11.59 2.13
C LYS A 66 -15.24 -12.73 2.71
N SER A 67 -14.62 -13.84 3.11
CA SER A 67 -15.33 -14.99 3.70
C SER A 67 -15.96 -14.68 5.06
N GLU A 68 -15.39 -13.74 5.79
CA GLU A 68 -15.92 -13.23 7.06
C GLU A 68 -17.01 -12.15 6.90
N GLY A 69 -17.33 -11.77 5.65
CA GLY A 69 -18.41 -10.83 5.36
C GLY A 69 -18.00 -9.35 5.41
N PHE A 70 -16.71 -9.03 5.43
CA PHE A 70 -16.28 -7.64 5.35
C PHE A 70 -16.56 -7.07 3.96
N GLU A 71 -17.12 -5.88 3.94
CA GLU A 71 -17.29 -5.12 2.71
C GLU A 71 -15.94 -4.58 2.21
N ASN A 72 -15.74 -4.63 0.90
CA ASN A 72 -14.51 -4.11 0.28
C ASN A 72 -14.28 -2.63 0.60
N ILE A 73 -15.34 -1.83 0.69
CA ILE A 73 -15.25 -0.41 1.00
C ILE A 73 -14.75 -0.17 2.43
N ALA A 74 -15.12 -1.01 3.40
CA ALA A 74 -14.64 -0.93 4.77
C ALA A 74 -13.14 -1.17 4.84
N LEU A 75 -12.64 -2.20 4.14
CA LEU A 75 -11.21 -2.48 4.07
C LEU A 75 -10.44 -1.35 3.38
N LEU A 76 -10.94 -0.82 2.26
CA LEU A 76 -10.32 0.31 1.57
C LEU A 76 -10.30 1.57 2.43
N ASN A 77 -11.40 1.84 3.14
CA ASN A 77 -11.49 2.96 4.07
C ASN A 77 -10.45 2.86 5.19
N TYR A 78 -10.33 1.68 5.80
CA TYR A 78 -9.34 1.43 6.84
C TYR A 78 -7.90 1.62 6.31
N LEU A 79 -7.60 1.08 5.13
CA LEU A 79 -6.28 1.21 4.50
C LEU A 79 -5.94 2.64 4.09
N LEU A 80 -6.94 3.50 3.82
CA LEU A 80 -6.74 4.92 3.53
C LEU A 80 -6.12 5.66 4.74
N PHE A 81 -6.56 5.32 5.93
CA PHE A 81 -6.16 6.04 7.15
C PHE A 81 -5.02 5.36 7.92
N ILE A 82 -4.84 4.05 7.74
CA ILE A 82 -3.77 3.32 8.43
C ILE A 82 -2.39 3.89 8.06
N GLY A 83 -1.57 4.15 9.06
CA GLY A 83 -0.25 4.75 8.84
C GLY A 83 -0.28 6.24 8.49
N SER A 84 -1.44 6.89 8.56
CA SER A 84 -1.56 8.35 8.45
C SER A 84 -1.77 8.97 9.83
N SER A 85 -1.61 10.30 9.92
CA SER A 85 -1.95 11.06 11.13
C SER A 85 -3.43 11.44 11.22
N LYS A 86 -4.23 11.03 10.24
CA LYS A 86 -5.66 11.34 10.17
C LYS A 86 -6.45 10.31 10.98
N ASN A 87 -7.53 10.73 11.62
CA ASN A 87 -8.48 9.82 12.25
C ASN A 87 -9.29 9.05 11.21
N ILE A 88 -9.64 7.81 11.53
CA ILE A 88 -10.54 7.00 10.69
C ILE A 88 -11.91 7.66 10.67
N GLU A 89 -12.41 7.96 9.49
CA GLU A 89 -13.74 8.50 9.26
C GLU A 89 -14.53 7.50 8.40
N PRO A 90 -15.80 7.24 8.70
CA PRO A 90 -16.60 6.32 7.90
C PRO A 90 -16.87 6.90 6.52
N ILE A 91 -16.29 6.30 5.49
CA ILE A 91 -16.50 6.66 4.09
C ILE A 91 -17.33 5.58 3.41
N LYS A 92 -18.36 5.99 2.67
CA LYS A 92 -19.38 5.06 2.12
C LYS A 92 -19.16 4.73 0.66
N ASN A 93 -18.30 5.43 -0.04
CA ASN A 93 -18.12 5.19 -1.48
C ASN A 93 -16.67 5.40 -1.93
N LEU A 94 -16.31 4.73 -3.01
CA LEU A 94 -14.96 4.74 -3.56
C LEU A 94 -14.51 6.14 -4.01
N LYS A 95 -15.42 6.96 -4.50
CA LYS A 95 -15.07 8.31 -4.97
C LYS A 95 -14.55 9.18 -3.82
N GLU A 96 -15.19 9.15 -2.67
CA GLU A 96 -14.71 9.87 -1.48
C GLU A 96 -13.35 9.35 -1.00
N ILE A 97 -13.09 8.03 -1.10
CA ILE A 97 -11.78 7.45 -0.79
C ILE A 97 -10.71 8.04 -1.72
N ILE A 98 -10.99 8.08 -3.02
CA ILE A 98 -10.08 8.63 -4.02
C ILE A 98 -9.82 10.12 -3.77
N ASP A 99 -10.86 10.90 -3.50
CA ASP A 99 -10.78 12.35 -3.26
C ASP A 99 -9.97 12.66 -1.97
N LYS A 100 -10.00 11.77 -0.98
CA LYS A 100 -9.25 11.92 0.28
C LYS A 100 -7.86 11.31 0.25
N PHE A 101 -7.56 10.49 -0.75
CA PHE A 101 -6.26 9.84 -0.85
C PHE A 101 -5.16 10.84 -1.17
N GLU A 102 -4.15 10.88 -0.35
CA GLU A 102 -2.98 11.72 -0.51
C GLU A 102 -1.73 10.91 -0.18
N ILE A 103 -0.94 10.57 -1.18
CA ILE A 103 0.25 9.73 -1.01
C ILE A 103 1.27 10.34 -0.02
N LYS A 104 1.34 11.66 0.05
CA LYS A 104 2.23 12.39 0.96
C LYS A 104 1.79 12.33 2.42
N SER A 105 0.55 11.93 2.71
CA SER A 105 0.05 11.77 4.07
C SER A 105 0.44 10.43 4.71
N ILE A 106 0.96 9.49 3.91
CA ILE A 106 1.40 8.19 4.39
C ILE A 106 2.70 8.36 5.17
N SER A 107 2.71 7.89 6.42
CA SER A 107 3.89 7.89 7.28
C SER A 107 4.98 6.97 6.73
N ASN A 108 6.24 7.31 7.01
CA ASN A 108 7.38 6.41 6.73
C ASN A 108 7.55 5.31 7.80
N SER A 109 6.71 5.28 8.82
CA SER A 109 6.76 4.27 9.88
C SER A 109 5.80 3.13 9.58
N SER A 110 6.19 1.90 9.92
CA SER A 110 5.32 0.73 9.80
C SER A 110 3.98 0.95 10.50
N ALA A 111 2.90 0.61 9.83
CA ALA A 111 1.55 0.76 10.34
C ALA A 111 1.06 -0.56 10.96
N LYS A 112 0.50 -0.49 12.16
CA LYS A 112 -0.09 -1.64 12.83
C LYS A 112 -1.50 -1.89 12.27
N PHE A 113 -1.69 -3.06 11.70
CA PHE A 113 -3.01 -3.50 11.25
C PHE A 113 -3.70 -4.23 12.40
N SER A 114 -4.85 -3.73 12.82
CA SER A 114 -5.72 -4.38 13.79
C SER A 114 -7.07 -4.69 13.16
N LYS A 115 -7.49 -5.94 13.30
CA LYS A 115 -8.82 -6.37 12.81
C LYS A 115 -9.95 -5.78 13.64
N GLU A 116 -9.71 -5.58 14.95
CA GLU A 116 -10.67 -4.91 15.83
C GLU A 116 -10.94 -3.47 15.39
N SER A 117 -9.91 -2.76 14.95
CA SER A 117 -10.05 -1.40 14.43
C SER A 117 -10.77 -1.31 13.09
N LEU A 118 -10.87 -2.41 12.36
CA LEU A 118 -11.65 -2.48 11.12
C LEU A 118 -13.16 -2.66 11.41
N ILE A 119 -13.50 -3.24 12.58
CA ILE A 119 -14.88 -3.54 12.99
C ILE A 119 -15.52 -2.35 13.72
N SER A 120 -14.74 -1.49 14.33
CA SER A 120 -15.19 -0.31 15.08
C SER A 120 -15.56 0.85 14.16
#